data_42a276412fde7edeece359ada7ac863d
#
_entry.id   42a276412fde7edeece359ada7ac863d
#
_cell.length_a   1.000
_cell.length_b   1.000
_cell.length_c   1.000
_cell.angle_alpha   90.00
_cell.angle_beta   90.00
_cell.angle_gamma   90.00
#
_symmetry.space_group_name_H-M   'P 1'
#
loop_
_entity.id
_entity.type
_entity.pdbx_description
1 polymer ?
#
loop_
_entity_poly.entity_id
_entity_poly.type
_entity_poly.pdbx_seq_one_letter_code
_entity_poly.pdbx_strand_id
1 'polypeptide(L)'
;MVNKSGKIEKSIKDARIQSVCEKDAEFLHLLMNCPPVLQRLNEVPTKQQDWIDAISEWEHDDDEEDYIVFDGNTPIGWIGVNGLLGGDKVAYLKMAALLPDYQGHGFGAFAIRELMCHLKHSGFEKIILYTDSDNYNAQVCYQKCGFQIVESMVETMSNGMAVSRLKMEACLL
;
A
#
# COMPACT_ATOMS: atom_id res chain seq x y z
N MET A 1 24.61 -2.96 8.40
CA MET A 1 25.96 -3.34 7.91
C MET A 1 26.12 -2.85 6.49
N VAL A 2 27.29 -2.36 6.11
CA VAL A 2 27.56 -1.95 4.72
C VAL A 2 28.16 -3.16 3.99
N ASN A 3 27.58 -3.54 2.85
CA ASN A 3 28.11 -4.64 2.06
C ASN A 3 29.40 -4.23 1.31
N LYS A 4 30.11 -5.20 0.68
CA LYS A 4 31.37 -4.97 -0.06
C LYS A 4 31.24 -3.95 -1.23
N SER A 5 30.02 -3.54 -1.61
CA SER A 5 29.73 -2.52 -2.64
C SER A 5 29.34 -1.15 -2.06
N GLY A 6 29.46 -0.95 -0.73
CA GLY A 6 29.10 0.32 -0.06
C GLY A 6 27.61 0.58 0.08
N LYS A 7 26.74 -0.36 -0.30
CA LYS A 7 25.29 -0.25 -0.11
C LYS A 7 24.92 -0.68 1.31
N ILE A 8 24.07 0.12 1.96
CA ILE A 8 23.46 -0.23 3.24
C ILE A 8 22.59 -1.47 2.99
N GLU A 9 22.83 -2.54 3.75
CA GLU A 9 22.00 -3.73 3.70
C GLU A 9 20.66 -3.41 4.36
N LYS A 10 19.60 -3.29 3.55
CA LYS A 10 18.25 -3.01 4.04
C LYS A 10 17.69 -4.25 4.70
N SER A 11 17.20 -4.10 5.92
CA SER A 11 16.64 -5.19 6.73
C SER A 11 15.31 -4.79 7.32
N ILE A 12 14.31 -5.69 7.24
CA ILE A 12 12.99 -5.48 7.86
C ILE A 12 13.00 -5.52 9.39
N LYS A 13 14.17 -5.67 10.04
CA LYS A 13 14.26 -5.78 11.52
C LYS A 13 13.76 -4.55 12.25
N ASP A 14 13.96 -3.36 11.65
CA ASP A 14 13.56 -2.08 12.21
C ASP A 14 12.34 -1.50 11.46
N ALA A 15 11.67 -2.34 10.67
CA ALA A 15 10.46 -1.94 9.95
C ALA A 15 9.28 -1.79 10.91
N ARG A 16 8.44 -0.78 10.64
CA ARG A 16 7.16 -0.58 11.31
C ARG A 16 6.17 0.14 10.40
N ILE A 17 4.88 0.05 10.73
CA ILE A 17 3.85 0.94 10.18
C ILE A 17 3.37 1.89 11.29
N GLN A 18 2.96 3.08 10.92
CA GLN A 18 2.43 4.10 11.83
C GLN A 18 1.33 4.87 11.12
N SER A 19 0.23 5.15 11.82
CA SER A 19 -0.88 5.94 11.26
C SER A 19 -0.38 7.26 10.69
N VAL A 20 -0.90 7.60 9.51
CA VAL A 20 -0.60 8.87 8.83
C VAL A 20 -1.05 10.04 9.71
N CYS A 21 -0.32 11.13 9.65
CA CYS A 21 -0.68 12.39 10.27
C CYS A 21 -0.20 13.55 9.39
N GLU A 22 -0.66 14.78 9.67
CA GLU A 22 -0.42 15.97 8.84
C GLU A 22 1.06 16.18 8.45
N LYS A 23 2.01 15.90 9.36
CA LYS A 23 3.46 16.02 9.06
C LYS A 23 3.97 15.07 7.98
N ASP A 24 3.21 14.04 7.64
CA ASP A 24 3.58 13.06 6.62
C ASP A 24 3.23 13.52 5.19
N ALA A 25 2.53 14.66 5.04
CA ALA A 25 2.11 15.20 3.75
C ALA A 25 3.28 15.44 2.78
N GLU A 26 4.42 15.92 3.28
CA GLU A 26 5.63 16.10 2.47
C GLU A 26 6.16 14.76 1.93
N PHE A 27 6.18 13.74 2.77
CA PHE A 27 6.61 12.41 2.36
C PHE A 27 5.63 11.77 1.35
N LEU A 28 4.33 11.87 1.58
CA LEU A 28 3.32 11.35 0.64
C LEU A 28 3.42 12.05 -0.72
N HIS A 29 3.61 13.37 -0.71
CA HIS A 29 3.86 14.13 -1.94
C HIS A 29 5.12 13.65 -2.66
N LEU A 30 6.22 13.42 -1.94
CA LEU A 30 7.47 12.89 -2.51
C LEU A 30 7.28 11.48 -3.08
N LEU A 31 6.67 10.58 -2.32
CA LEU A 31 6.44 9.18 -2.71
C LEU A 31 5.58 9.10 -3.98
N MET A 32 4.44 9.80 -3.98
CA MET A 32 3.45 9.70 -5.05
C MET A 32 3.85 10.47 -6.32
N ASN A 33 4.76 11.45 -6.22
CA ASN A 33 5.36 12.10 -7.39
C ASN A 33 6.69 11.47 -7.83
N CYS A 34 7.14 10.39 -7.16
CA CYS A 34 8.30 9.61 -7.61
C CYS A 34 7.98 8.96 -8.98
N PRO A 35 8.75 9.26 -10.06
CA PRO A 35 8.36 8.85 -11.41
C PRO A 35 8.02 7.36 -11.59
N PRO A 36 8.79 6.40 -11.03
CA PRO A 36 8.44 4.98 -11.12
C PRO A 36 7.14 4.61 -10.40
N VAL A 37 6.81 5.29 -9.29
CA VAL A 37 5.57 5.06 -8.53
C VAL A 37 4.39 5.66 -9.29
N LEU A 38 4.50 6.91 -9.70
CA LEU A 38 3.50 7.63 -10.47
C LEU A 38 3.11 6.88 -11.75
N GLN A 39 4.13 6.44 -12.53
CA GLN A 39 3.92 5.68 -13.76
C GLN A 39 3.21 4.34 -13.47
N ARG A 40 3.59 3.64 -12.39
CA ARG A 40 3.02 2.34 -12.06
C ARG A 40 1.57 2.42 -11.62
N LEU A 41 1.19 3.51 -10.95
CA LEU A 41 -0.17 3.74 -10.48
C LEU A 41 -1.06 4.39 -11.55
N ASN A 42 -0.51 4.78 -12.71
CA ASN A 42 -1.20 5.54 -13.76
C ASN A 42 -1.80 6.86 -13.24
N GLU A 43 -1.13 7.48 -12.27
CA GLU A 43 -1.56 8.70 -11.63
C GLU A 43 -0.92 9.95 -12.25
N VAL A 44 -1.49 11.10 -11.93
CA VAL A 44 -0.94 12.41 -12.31
C VAL A 44 -0.21 13.04 -11.12
N PRO A 45 0.79 13.93 -11.39
CA PRO A 45 1.47 14.63 -10.29
C PRO A 45 0.51 15.44 -9.44
N THR A 46 0.70 15.37 -8.13
CA THR A 46 -0.07 16.07 -7.11
C THR A 46 0.72 17.23 -6.50
N LYS A 47 0.04 18.14 -5.80
CA LYS A 47 0.67 19.19 -4.99
C LYS A 47 0.75 18.73 -3.53
N GLN A 48 1.66 19.32 -2.77
CA GLN A 48 1.74 19.03 -1.34
C GLN A 48 0.46 19.41 -0.59
N GLN A 49 -0.22 20.48 -1.00
CA GLN A 49 -1.48 20.90 -0.40
C GLN A 49 -2.57 19.83 -0.54
N ASP A 50 -2.61 19.12 -1.69
CA ASP A 50 -3.58 18.05 -1.93
C ASP A 50 -3.45 16.93 -0.88
N TRP A 51 -2.22 16.68 -0.38
CA TRP A 51 -1.95 15.69 0.66
C TRP A 51 -2.32 16.18 2.07
N ILE A 52 -2.13 17.47 2.37
CA ILE A 52 -2.59 18.06 3.64
C ILE A 52 -4.11 17.95 3.72
N ASP A 53 -4.80 18.30 2.64
CA ASP A 53 -6.26 18.24 2.56
C ASP A 53 -6.76 16.78 2.69
N ALA A 54 -6.14 15.84 1.95
CA ALA A 54 -6.47 14.41 2.03
C ALA A 54 -6.27 13.82 3.43
N ILE A 55 -5.16 14.12 4.10
CA ILE A 55 -4.91 13.64 5.47
C ILE A 55 -5.96 14.18 6.43
N SER A 56 -6.34 15.46 6.29
CA SER A 56 -7.41 16.05 7.11
C SER A 56 -8.78 15.37 6.88
N GLU A 57 -9.06 14.91 5.66
CA GLU A 57 -10.26 14.14 5.36
C GLU A 57 -10.18 12.75 6.01
N TRP A 58 -9.04 12.04 5.89
CA TRP A 58 -8.84 10.72 6.48
C TRP A 58 -8.94 10.70 8.02
N GLU A 59 -8.50 11.77 8.70
CA GLU A 59 -8.63 11.89 10.16
C GLU A 59 -10.10 11.87 10.65
N HIS A 60 -11.05 12.10 9.75
CA HIS A 60 -12.49 12.16 10.04
C HIS A 60 -13.28 11.05 9.33
N ASP A 61 -12.62 10.15 8.63
CA ASP A 61 -13.24 9.03 7.91
C ASP A 61 -13.01 7.71 8.65
N ASP A 62 -14.02 7.25 9.39
CA ASP A 62 -13.98 5.97 10.11
C ASP A 62 -14.00 4.75 9.17
N ASP A 63 -14.24 4.92 7.86
CA ASP A 63 -14.23 3.84 6.87
C ASP A 63 -12.83 3.53 6.32
N GLU A 64 -11.82 4.31 6.71
CA GLU A 64 -10.51 4.27 6.09
C GLU A 64 -9.37 4.39 7.12
N GLU A 65 -8.29 3.66 6.91
CA GLU A 65 -7.05 3.78 7.70
C GLU A 65 -5.84 3.81 6.78
N ASP A 66 -4.93 4.74 7.05
CA ASP A 66 -3.71 4.97 6.29
C ASP A 66 -2.48 4.94 7.18
N TYR A 67 -1.41 4.30 6.69
CA TYR A 67 -0.18 4.10 7.44
C TYR A 67 1.06 4.42 6.60
N ILE A 68 2.03 5.10 7.20
CA ILE A 68 3.38 5.22 6.66
C ILE A 68 4.19 3.98 7.05
N VAL A 69 4.89 3.42 6.09
CA VAL A 69 5.87 2.34 6.29
C VAL A 69 7.24 2.96 6.55
N PHE A 70 7.91 2.52 7.60
CA PHE A 70 9.23 3.00 8.00
C PHE A 70 10.29 1.90 7.94
N ASP A 71 11.53 2.30 7.62
CA ASP A 71 12.77 1.58 7.91
C ASP A 71 13.56 2.38 8.97
N GLY A 72 13.56 1.91 10.21
CA GLY A 72 14.00 2.71 11.35
C GLY A 72 13.20 4.01 11.48
N ASN A 73 13.86 5.15 11.30
CA ASN A 73 13.21 6.47 11.33
C ASN A 73 12.92 7.05 9.93
N THR A 74 13.25 6.33 8.88
CA THR A 74 13.07 6.80 7.51
C THR A 74 11.71 6.35 6.98
N PRO A 75 10.80 7.25 6.56
CA PRO A 75 9.59 6.89 5.88
C PRO A 75 9.94 6.36 4.46
N ILE A 76 9.38 5.22 4.09
CA ILE A 76 9.75 4.51 2.85
C ILE A 76 8.56 4.12 1.99
N GLY A 77 7.34 4.22 2.52
CA GLY A 77 6.14 3.83 1.79
C GLY A 77 4.85 4.21 2.49
N TRP A 78 3.76 3.94 1.80
CA TRP A 78 2.40 4.16 2.26
C TRP A 78 1.56 2.92 1.99
N ILE A 79 0.74 2.52 2.97
CA ILE A 79 -0.24 1.44 2.86
C ILE A 79 -1.57 1.95 3.42
N GLY A 80 -2.67 1.73 2.71
CA GLY A 80 -4.00 2.19 3.09
C GLY A 80 -5.07 1.13 2.86
N VAL A 81 -6.09 1.16 3.71
CA VAL A 81 -7.24 0.25 3.68
C VAL A 81 -8.52 1.03 3.86
N ASN A 82 -9.59 0.58 3.24
CA ASN A 82 -10.94 1.12 3.41
C ASN A 82 -12.00 0.00 3.49
N GLY A 83 -13.29 0.37 3.57
CA GLY A 83 -14.39 -0.57 3.76
C GLY A 83 -14.54 -1.01 5.21
N LEU A 84 -14.05 -0.22 6.16
CA LEU A 84 -13.99 -0.60 7.58
C LEU A 84 -15.37 -0.51 8.27
N LEU A 85 -16.30 0.27 7.71
CA LEU A 85 -17.68 0.36 8.17
C LEU A 85 -18.62 -0.66 7.49
N GLY A 86 -18.10 -1.46 6.56
CA GLY A 86 -18.83 -2.52 5.90
C GLY A 86 -19.24 -3.62 6.90
N GLY A 87 -20.53 -3.93 6.97
CA GLY A 87 -21.05 -4.96 7.89
C GLY A 87 -20.70 -6.40 7.50
N ASP A 88 -20.04 -6.62 6.38
CA ASP A 88 -19.63 -7.92 5.83
C ASP A 88 -18.25 -8.40 6.32
N LYS A 89 -17.57 -7.60 7.16
CA LYS A 89 -16.22 -7.87 7.70
C LYS A 89 -15.15 -8.06 6.63
N VAL A 90 -15.31 -7.37 5.51
CA VAL A 90 -14.36 -7.37 4.39
C VAL A 90 -13.70 -6.00 4.29
N ALA A 91 -12.38 -5.97 4.38
CA ALA A 91 -11.60 -4.76 4.17
C ALA A 91 -10.98 -4.76 2.76
N TYR A 92 -10.67 -3.56 2.24
CA TYR A 92 -10.08 -3.39 0.92
C TYR A 92 -8.73 -2.69 1.03
N LEU A 93 -7.65 -3.38 0.63
CA LEU A 93 -6.34 -2.75 0.48
C LEU A 93 -6.40 -1.78 -0.72
N LYS A 94 -6.58 -0.48 -0.42
CA LYS A 94 -6.73 0.57 -1.43
C LYS A 94 -5.39 1.02 -2.01
N MET A 95 -4.32 0.98 -1.20
CA MET A 95 -2.99 1.44 -1.58
C MET A 95 -1.89 0.58 -0.94
N ALA A 96 -0.83 0.34 -1.71
CA ALA A 96 0.44 -0.18 -1.23
C ALA A 96 1.56 0.32 -2.14
N ALA A 97 2.28 1.35 -1.72
CA ALA A 97 3.36 1.96 -2.46
C ALA A 97 4.64 2.04 -1.60
N LEU A 98 5.79 1.76 -2.22
CA LEU A 98 7.11 1.90 -1.62
C LEU A 98 8.02 2.69 -2.55
N LEU A 99 8.92 3.48 -2.00
CA LEU A 99 10.02 4.07 -2.76
C LEU A 99 10.80 2.97 -3.49
N PRO A 100 11.22 3.18 -4.74
CA PRO A 100 11.86 2.16 -5.59
C PRO A 100 13.03 1.44 -4.92
N ASP A 101 13.86 2.18 -4.19
CA ASP A 101 15.02 1.63 -3.49
C ASP A 101 14.68 0.65 -2.36
N TYR A 102 13.44 0.59 -1.92
CA TYR A 102 12.96 -0.29 -0.84
C TYR A 102 12.11 -1.45 -1.35
N GLN A 103 11.82 -1.46 -2.66
CA GLN A 103 11.10 -2.56 -3.29
C GLN A 103 12.00 -3.81 -3.39
N GLY A 104 11.39 -4.99 -3.32
CA GLY A 104 12.11 -6.27 -3.40
C GLY A 104 12.86 -6.69 -2.14
N HIS A 105 12.89 -5.87 -1.08
CA HIS A 105 13.60 -6.15 0.18
C HIS A 105 12.70 -6.70 1.31
N GLY A 106 11.42 -6.98 1.04
CA GLY A 106 10.48 -7.57 1.99
C GLY A 106 9.60 -6.56 2.74
N PHE A 107 9.86 -5.26 2.65
CA PHE A 107 9.08 -4.22 3.35
C PHE A 107 7.59 -4.21 2.96
N GLY A 108 7.26 -4.44 1.69
CA GLY A 108 5.86 -4.52 1.26
C GLY A 108 5.13 -5.69 1.92
N ALA A 109 5.74 -6.89 1.91
CA ALA A 109 5.14 -8.04 2.56
C ALA A 109 5.05 -7.88 4.09
N PHE A 110 6.01 -7.18 4.70
CA PHE A 110 5.96 -6.83 6.13
C PHE A 110 4.76 -5.93 6.40
N ALA A 111 4.64 -4.78 5.69
CA ALA A 111 3.58 -3.81 5.91
C ALA A 111 2.18 -4.43 5.72
N ILE A 112 2.01 -5.26 4.68
CA ILE A 112 0.75 -5.97 4.43
C ILE A 112 0.41 -6.92 5.57
N ARG A 113 1.37 -7.67 6.10
CA ARG A 113 1.13 -8.60 7.22
C ARG A 113 0.79 -7.87 8.52
N GLU A 114 1.44 -6.75 8.82
CA GLU A 114 1.09 -5.92 9.97
C GLU A 114 -0.34 -5.40 9.85
N LEU A 115 -0.72 -4.89 8.67
CA LEU A 115 -2.09 -4.45 8.39
C LEU A 115 -3.10 -5.61 8.54
N MET A 116 -2.81 -6.79 7.96
CA MET A 116 -3.66 -7.97 8.09
C MET A 116 -3.82 -8.40 9.55
N CYS A 117 -2.74 -8.32 10.35
CA CYS A 117 -2.78 -8.61 11.78
C CYS A 117 -3.69 -7.62 12.53
N HIS A 118 -3.57 -6.33 12.23
CA HIS A 118 -4.42 -5.28 12.78
C HIS A 118 -5.90 -5.52 12.44
N LEU A 119 -6.23 -5.72 11.17
CA LEU A 119 -7.59 -5.99 10.70
C LEU A 119 -8.19 -7.24 11.35
N LYS A 120 -7.41 -8.32 11.49
CA LYS A 120 -7.85 -9.52 12.19
C LYS A 120 -8.22 -9.23 13.65
N HIS A 121 -7.42 -8.45 14.38
CA HIS A 121 -7.72 -8.05 15.75
C HIS A 121 -8.95 -7.15 15.85
N SER A 122 -9.23 -6.36 14.80
CA SER A 122 -10.44 -5.54 14.67
C SER A 122 -11.68 -6.33 14.23
N GLY A 123 -11.54 -7.67 14.01
CA GLY A 123 -12.67 -8.57 13.74
C GLY A 123 -13.00 -8.74 12.25
N PHE A 124 -12.16 -8.24 11.34
CA PHE A 124 -12.30 -8.52 9.93
C PHE A 124 -11.94 -9.97 9.61
N GLU A 125 -12.64 -10.55 8.65
CA GLU A 125 -12.49 -11.95 8.25
C GLU A 125 -11.78 -12.10 6.90
N LYS A 126 -11.79 -11.05 6.07
CA LYS A 126 -11.23 -11.05 4.72
C LYS A 126 -10.64 -9.69 4.36
N ILE A 127 -9.60 -9.73 3.52
CA ILE A 127 -9.08 -8.55 2.83
C ILE A 127 -9.03 -8.81 1.33
N ILE A 128 -9.41 -7.81 0.55
CA ILE A 128 -9.46 -7.83 -0.92
C ILE A 128 -8.54 -6.73 -1.45
N LEU A 129 -7.97 -6.97 -2.62
CA LEU A 129 -7.25 -5.95 -3.40
C LEU A 129 -7.49 -6.14 -4.90
N TYR A 130 -7.20 -5.07 -5.64
CA TYR A 130 -7.12 -5.09 -7.10
C TYR A 130 -5.72 -4.66 -7.55
N THR A 131 -5.15 -5.37 -8.50
CA THR A 131 -3.84 -5.04 -9.07
C THR A 131 -3.83 -5.27 -10.58
N ASP A 132 -3.00 -4.54 -11.30
CA ASP A 132 -2.87 -4.76 -12.74
C ASP A 132 -2.28 -6.13 -13.04
N SER A 133 -2.76 -6.77 -14.10
CA SER A 133 -2.35 -8.14 -14.46
C SER A 133 -0.88 -8.24 -14.89
N ASP A 134 -0.24 -7.13 -15.24
CA ASP A 134 1.19 -7.03 -15.57
C ASP A 134 2.07 -6.64 -14.36
N ASN A 135 1.46 -6.37 -13.18
CA ASN A 135 2.20 -6.04 -11.96
C ASN A 135 2.69 -7.30 -11.23
N TYR A 136 3.55 -8.09 -11.88
CA TYR A 136 4.04 -9.36 -11.34
C TYR A 136 4.74 -9.22 -9.98
N ASN A 137 5.47 -8.13 -9.76
CA ASN A 137 6.17 -7.90 -8.48
C ASN A 137 5.19 -7.74 -7.31
N ALA A 138 4.11 -7.00 -7.51
CA ALA A 138 3.07 -6.84 -6.51
C ALA A 138 2.30 -8.16 -6.29
N GLN A 139 1.95 -8.88 -7.36
CA GLN A 139 1.28 -10.18 -7.27
C GLN A 139 2.09 -11.18 -6.43
N VAL A 140 3.40 -11.29 -6.68
CA VAL A 140 4.30 -12.15 -5.88
C VAL A 140 4.34 -11.71 -4.41
N CYS A 141 4.33 -10.39 -4.15
CA CYS A 141 4.29 -9.86 -2.80
C CYS A 141 2.98 -10.25 -2.09
N TYR A 142 1.85 -10.07 -2.75
CA TYR A 142 0.52 -10.41 -2.22
C TYR A 142 0.38 -11.92 -1.99
N GLN A 143 0.81 -12.76 -2.93
CA GLN A 143 0.81 -14.22 -2.77
C GLN A 143 1.63 -14.68 -1.56
N LYS A 144 2.80 -14.07 -1.29
CA LYS A 144 3.60 -14.33 -0.10
C LYS A 144 2.89 -13.93 1.21
N CYS A 145 1.88 -13.07 1.14
CA CYS A 145 1.03 -12.68 2.25
C CYS A 145 -0.26 -13.50 2.36
N GLY A 146 -0.45 -14.50 1.49
CA GLY A 146 -1.60 -15.40 1.52
C GLY A 146 -2.75 -15.02 0.58
N PHE A 147 -2.60 -13.98 -0.23
CA PHE A 147 -3.61 -13.62 -1.23
C PHE A 147 -3.63 -14.63 -2.37
N GLN A 148 -4.84 -14.91 -2.88
CA GLN A 148 -5.09 -15.73 -4.04
C GLN A 148 -5.84 -14.94 -5.11
N ILE A 149 -5.53 -15.16 -6.37
CA ILE A 149 -6.28 -14.58 -7.49
C ILE A 149 -7.64 -15.28 -7.54
N VAL A 150 -8.72 -14.50 -7.46
CA VAL A 150 -10.09 -15.03 -7.50
C VAL A 150 -10.84 -14.61 -8.74
N GLU A 151 -10.43 -13.51 -9.39
CA GLU A 151 -11.08 -12.99 -10.58
C GLU A 151 -10.08 -12.24 -11.46
N SER A 152 -10.33 -12.26 -12.78
CA SER A 152 -9.63 -11.41 -13.75
C SER A 152 -10.69 -10.61 -14.52
N MET A 153 -10.46 -9.30 -14.65
CA MET A 153 -11.40 -8.40 -15.29
C MET A 153 -10.69 -7.37 -16.17
N VAL A 154 -11.44 -6.76 -17.07
CA VAL A 154 -10.98 -5.57 -17.80
C VAL A 154 -11.77 -4.37 -17.28
N GLU A 155 -11.05 -3.39 -16.78
CA GLU A 155 -11.61 -2.14 -16.26
C GLU A 155 -11.26 -0.99 -17.22
N THR A 156 -12.24 -0.12 -17.49
CA THR A 156 -11.99 1.10 -18.25
C THR A 156 -11.66 2.21 -17.27
N MET A 157 -10.43 2.69 -17.32
CA MET A 157 -9.95 3.78 -16.46
C MET A 157 -10.57 5.11 -16.85
N SER A 158 -10.49 6.12 -15.97
CA SER A 158 -11.02 7.47 -16.19
C SER A 158 -10.48 8.16 -17.46
N ASN A 159 -9.29 7.78 -17.90
CA ASN A 159 -8.68 8.25 -19.15
C ASN A 159 -9.15 7.49 -20.40
N GLY A 160 -10.11 6.55 -20.27
CA GLY A 160 -10.66 5.73 -21.34
C GLY A 160 -9.80 4.51 -21.73
N MET A 161 -8.67 4.28 -21.07
CA MET A 161 -7.83 3.11 -21.32
C MET A 161 -8.44 1.86 -20.67
N ALA A 162 -8.45 0.75 -21.40
CA ALA A 162 -8.81 -0.55 -20.85
C ALA A 162 -7.59 -1.21 -20.22
N VAL A 163 -7.68 -1.53 -18.92
CA VAL A 163 -6.59 -2.16 -18.15
C VAL A 163 -7.07 -3.52 -17.66
N SER A 164 -6.25 -4.54 -17.87
CA SER A 164 -6.53 -5.87 -17.32
C SER A 164 -6.10 -5.91 -15.85
N ARG A 165 -7.04 -6.26 -14.97
CA ARG A 165 -6.84 -6.29 -13.51
C ARG A 165 -7.17 -7.65 -12.92
N LEU A 166 -6.53 -7.94 -11.82
CA LEU A 166 -6.76 -9.12 -11.00
C LEU A 166 -7.36 -8.69 -9.66
N LYS A 167 -8.46 -9.34 -9.27
CA LYS A 167 -8.95 -9.32 -7.90
C LYS A 167 -8.24 -10.41 -7.12
N MET A 168 -7.67 -10.06 -5.98
CA MET A 168 -7.04 -11.00 -5.08
C MET A 168 -7.65 -10.90 -3.69
N GLU A 169 -7.78 -12.03 -3.00
CA GLU A 169 -8.37 -12.13 -1.67
C GLU A 169 -7.47 -12.93 -0.73
N ALA A 170 -7.48 -12.56 0.55
CA ALA A 170 -6.90 -13.34 1.64
C ALA A 170 -7.85 -13.42 2.83
N CYS A 171 -7.93 -14.61 3.46
CA CYS A 171 -8.62 -14.79 4.74
C CYS A 171 -7.74 -14.31 5.88
N LEU A 172 -8.35 -13.65 6.87
CA LEU A 172 -7.70 -13.13 8.07
C LEU A 172 -7.88 -14.06 9.30
N LEU A 173 -8.33 -15.30 9.05
CA LEU A 173 -8.63 -16.31 10.09
C LEU A 173 -7.41 -16.79 10.88
#